data_55fc3ebbb687e800638028014989cf5a
#
_entry.id   55fc3ebbb687e800638028014989cf5a
#
_cell.length_a   1.000
_cell.length_b   1.000
_cell.length_c   1.000
_cell.angle_alpha   90.00
_cell.angle_beta   90.00
_cell.angle_gamma   90.00
#
_symmetry.space_group_name_H-M   'P 1'
#
loop_
_entity.id
_entity.type
_entity.pdbx_description
1 polymer ?
#
loop_
_entity_poly.entity_id
_entity_poly.type
_entity_poly.pdbx_seq_one_letter_code
_entity_poly.pdbx_strand_id
1 'polypeptide(L)'
;FLPLLLMGGLPGRLLREFAVTLSVAIGISLAVSLTLTPMMCGWLLKSGKPHQPTRNRGFGRLLVAVQGGYGKSLKWVLKHSRLTGLVVLGTIALSVWLYISIPKTFFPEQDTGVLMGGIQADQSISFQAMRGKLQDFMKIIREDPAVDNVTGFTGGSRVNSGMMFITLKPRDQRHETAQQVIDRLRKKLANEPGANLFLMAVQDIRVGGRQSNASYQYTLLSDDLSALREWEPKIRKALAALPELADVNSDQQDNGAEMDLVYDRDTMSRLGISVQDANNLLNNAFGQRQISTIYQPLNQYKVVMEVDPAYTQDVSALDKMFVINSDGKPIPLAYFAKWQPANAPLSVNHQGLSAASTISFNLPTGRSLSEASEAIDRAMTQLGVPSSVRGSFAGTAQVFQQTMNAQVILILAAIATVYIVLGVLYESYVHPLTILSTLPSAGVGALLALEIFDAPFSLIALIGIMLLIGIVKKNAIMMVDFALEAQRNGNLTPEEAIFQACLLRFRPIMMTTLAALFGALPLVLSGGDGSELRQPLGITIVGGLVMSQLLTLYTTPVVYLFFDRLRLRFSRHSSQPVSE
;
A
#
# COMPACT_ATOMS: atom_id res chain seq x y z
N PHE A 1 -11.08 -17.06 -5.69
CA PHE A 1 -11.21 -15.59 -5.92
C PHE A 1 -12.56 -15.00 -5.48
N LEU A 2 -13.56 -15.83 -5.16
CA LEU A 2 -14.90 -15.35 -4.73
C LEU A 2 -14.83 -14.35 -3.55
N PRO A 3 -14.03 -14.57 -2.48
CA PRO A 3 -13.92 -13.61 -1.39
C PRO A 3 -13.37 -12.25 -1.81
N LEU A 4 -12.45 -12.21 -2.79
CA LEU A 4 -11.93 -10.95 -3.35
C LEU A 4 -13.00 -10.18 -4.13
N LEU A 5 -13.90 -10.88 -4.81
CA LEU A 5 -15.02 -10.25 -5.52
C LEU A 5 -16.05 -9.63 -4.58
N LEU A 6 -16.18 -10.16 -3.37
CA LEU A 6 -17.10 -9.70 -2.34
C LEU A 6 -16.49 -8.61 -1.43
N MET A 7 -15.21 -8.31 -1.60
CA MET A 7 -14.52 -7.29 -0.83
C MET A 7 -15.05 -5.90 -1.19
N GLY A 8 -15.46 -5.14 -0.18
CA GLY A 8 -15.91 -3.76 -0.33
C GLY A 8 -14.78 -2.73 -0.34
N GLY A 9 -15.13 -1.46 -0.52
CA GLY A 9 -14.20 -0.34 -0.44
C GLY A 9 -13.25 -0.23 -1.64
N LEU A 10 -12.21 0.60 -1.48
CA LEU A 10 -11.21 0.83 -2.53
C LEU A 10 -10.33 -0.41 -2.82
N PRO A 11 -9.84 -1.16 -1.81
CA PRO A 11 -9.08 -2.38 -2.06
C PRO A 11 -9.90 -3.40 -2.87
N GLY A 12 -11.21 -3.53 -2.58
CA GLY A 12 -12.10 -4.41 -3.32
C GLY A 12 -12.24 -4.02 -4.80
N ARG A 13 -12.28 -2.71 -5.10
CA ARG A 13 -12.32 -2.24 -6.50
C ARG A 13 -11.03 -2.57 -7.26
N LEU A 14 -9.87 -2.34 -6.64
CA LEU A 14 -8.57 -2.66 -7.24
C LEU A 14 -8.39 -4.17 -7.47
N LEU A 15 -8.81 -4.99 -6.50
CA LEU A 15 -8.66 -6.44 -6.57
C LEU A 15 -9.71 -7.12 -7.43
N ARG A 16 -10.87 -6.50 -7.64
CA ARG A 16 -11.98 -7.06 -8.41
C ARG A 16 -11.58 -7.36 -9.86
N GLU A 17 -10.91 -6.41 -10.50
CA GLU A 17 -10.49 -6.57 -11.90
C GLU A 17 -9.49 -7.72 -12.06
N PHE A 18 -8.55 -7.82 -11.12
CA PHE A 18 -7.62 -8.94 -11.04
C PHE A 18 -8.37 -10.27 -10.86
N ALA A 19 -9.30 -10.35 -9.92
CA ALA A 19 -10.05 -11.56 -9.61
C ALA A 19 -10.95 -11.98 -10.78
N VAL A 20 -11.61 -11.04 -11.46
CA VAL A 20 -12.44 -11.29 -12.65
C VAL A 20 -11.59 -11.82 -13.80
N THR A 21 -10.49 -11.13 -14.13
CA THR A 21 -9.59 -11.52 -15.22
C THR A 21 -9.05 -12.93 -15.02
N LEU A 22 -8.57 -13.26 -13.83
CA LEU A 22 -8.08 -14.61 -13.52
C LEU A 22 -9.20 -15.66 -13.56
N SER A 23 -10.38 -15.35 -13.03
CA SER A 23 -11.52 -16.29 -13.05
C SER A 23 -11.95 -16.61 -14.47
N VAL A 24 -12.04 -15.61 -15.34
CA VAL A 24 -12.37 -15.78 -16.76
C VAL A 24 -11.27 -16.57 -17.48
N ALA A 25 -10.00 -16.22 -17.27
CA ALA A 25 -8.88 -16.94 -17.88
C ALA A 25 -8.85 -18.42 -17.48
N ILE A 26 -9.10 -18.74 -16.20
CA ILE A 26 -9.18 -20.12 -15.71
C ILE A 26 -10.39 -20.84 -16.32
N GLY A 27 -11.55 -20.18 -16.42
CA GLY A 27 -12.74 -20.75 -17.04
C GLY A 27 -12.53 -21.10 -18.51
N ILE A 28 -11.93 -20.20 -19.30
CA ILE A 28 -11.57 -20.45 -20.70
C ILE A 28 -10.52 -21.56 -20.79
N SER A 29 -9.49 -21.53 -19.94
CA SER A 29 -8.47 -22.58 -19.90
C SER A 29 -9.06 -23.96 -19.60
N LEU A 30 -10.05 -24.04 -18.69
CA LEU A 30 -10.77 -25.27 -18.41
C LEU A 30 -11.51 -25.78 -19.63
N ALA A 31 -12.27 -24.93 -20.31
CA ALA A 31 -13.02 -25.31 -21.52
C ALA A 31 -12.08 -25.80 -22.63
N VAL A 32 -11.00 -25.08 -22.90
CA VAL A 32 -9.96 -25.45 -23.88
C VAL A 32 -9.27 -26.76 -23.50
N SER A 33 -8.92 -26.94 -22.23
CA SER A 33 -8.25 -28.15 -21.74
C SER A 33 -9.13 -29.39 -21.89
N LEU A 34 -10.44 -29.29 -21.67
CA LEU A 34 -11.37 -30.41 -21.78
C LEU A 34 -11.74 -30.74 -23.24
N THR A 35 -11.63 -29.80 -24.16
CA THR A 35 -11.99 -29.98 -25.57
C THR A 35 -10.77 -30.22 -26.47
N LEU A 36 -9.82 -29.26 -26.46
CA LEU A 36 -8.69 -29.26 -27.40
C LEU A 36 -7.66 -30.36 -27.06
N THR A 37 -7.37 -30.55 -25.77
CA THR A 37 -6.32 -31.50 -25.34
C THR A 37 -6.67 -32.95 -25.72
N PRO A 38 -7.86 -33.48 -25.42
CA PRO A 38 -8.27 -34.83 -25.87
C PRO A 38 -8.27 -34.96 -27.38
N MET A 39 -8.78 -33.95 -28.11
CA MET A 39 -8.78 -33.93 -29.56
C MET A 39 -7.36 -34.01 -30.13
N MET A 40 -6.44 -33.18 -29.64
CA MET A 40 -5.04 -33.21 -30.08
C MET A 40 -4.35 -34.54 -29.73
N CYS A 41 -4.63 -35.11 -28.56
CA CYS A 41 -4.11 -36.43 -28.18
C CYS A 41 -4.61 -37.52 -29.15
N GLY A 42 -5.89 -37.50 -29.52
CA GLY A 42 -6.45 -38.43 -30.50
C GLY A 42 -5.86 -38.28 -31.91
N TRP A 43 -5.45 -37.06 -32.27
CA TRP A 43 -4.94 -36.74 -33.61
C TRP A 43 -3.44 -36.91 -33.76
N LEU A 44 -2.67 -36.51 -32.73
CA LEU A 44 -1.20 -36.50 -32.78
C LEU A 44 -0.56 -37.77 -32.22
N LEU A 45 -1.22 -38.47 -31.27
CA LEU A 45 -0.63 -39.66 -30.65
C LEU A 45 -0.94 -40.89 -31.53
N LYS A 46 0.08 -41.49 -32.06
CA LYS A 46 -0.04 -42.79 -32.76
C LYS A 46 -0.18 -43.90 -31.72
N SER A 47 -1.09 -44.87 -32.00
CA SER A 47 -1.22 -46.09 -31.23
C SER A 47 0.15 -46.79 -31.16
N GLY A 48 0.81 -46.73 -30.04
CA GLY A 48 2.11 -47.33 -29.83
C GLY A 48 1.99 -48.82 -29.56
N LYS A 49 2.90 -49.63 -30.07
CA LYS A 49 3.07 -51.01 -29.64
C LYS A 49 3.22 -51.09 -28.13
N PRO A 50 2.77 -52.21 -27.48
CA PRO A 50 2.87 -52.33 -26.02
C PRO A 50 4.28 -52.08 -25.55
N HIS A 51 4.40 -51.27 -24.49
CA HIS A 51 5.62 -50.73 -23.94
C HIS A 51 6.70 -51.79 -23.76
N GLN A 52 7.66 -51.88 -24.66
CA GLN A 52 8.97 -52.42 -24.33
C GLN A 52 9.65 -51.39 -23.40
N PRO A 53 10.30 -51.84 -22.31
CA PRO A 53 10.98 -50.92 -21.39
C PRO A 53 12.09 -50.21 -22.18
N THR A 54 11.76 -48.98 -22.62
CA THR A 54 12.76 -48.12 -23.30
C THR A 54 13.91 -47.92 -22.37
N ARG A 55 15.10 -48.35 -22.83
CA ARG A 55 16.38 -48.15 -22.14
C ARG A 55 16.53 -46.67 -21.78
N ASN A 56 16.22 -46.33 -20.50
CA ASN A 56 16.25 -44.95 -19.98
C ASN A 56 17.65 -44.35 -20.22
N ARG A 57 17.80 -43.50 -21.23
CA ARG A 57 19.02 -42.73 -21.51
C ARG A 57 18.87 -41.31 -21.00
N GLY A 58 19.90 -40.75 -20.36
CA GLY A 58 19.96 -39.35 -19.93
C GLY A 58 18.94 -38.98 -18.84
N PHE A 59 18.11 -37.97 -19.09
CA PHE A 59 17.15 -37.37 -18.13
C PHE A 59 16.15 -38.39 -17.55
N GLY A 60 15.77 -39.42 -18.30
CA GLY A 60 14.87 -40.48 -17.82
C GLY A 60 15.47 -41.30 -16.66
N ARG A 61 16.81 -41.54 -16.63
CA ARG A 61 17.49 -42.20 -15.50
C ARG A 61 17.47 -41.33 -14.25
N LEU A 62 17.68 -40.02 -14.39
CA LEU A 62 17.62 -39.06 -13.28
C LEU A 62 16.24 -39.07 -12.64
N LEU A 63 15.16 -38.99 -13.42
CA LEU A 63 13.79 -39.02 -12.92
C LEU A 63 13.46 -40.33 -12.18
N VAL A 64 13.89 -41.48 -12.70
CA VAL A 64 13.67 -42.78 -12.03
C VAL A 64 14.48 -42.85 -10.72
N ALA A 65 15.72 -42.35 -10.70
CA ALA A 65 16.55 -42.31 -9.49
C ALA A 65 15.93 -41.40 -8.42
N VAL A 66 15.45 -40.20 -8.80
CA VAL A 66 14.75 -39.26 -7.88
C VAL A 66 13.46 -39.89 -7.36
N GLN A 67 12.65 -40.51 -8.23
CA GLN A 67 11.41 -41.20 -7.80
C GLN A 67 11.72 -42.38 -6.86
N GLY A 68 12.77 -43.13 -7.11
CA GLY A 68 13.20 -44.22 -6.22
C GLY A 68 13.72 -43.72 -4.87
N GLY A 69 14.46 -42.59 -4.88
CA GLY A 69 14.89 -41.90 -3.65
C GLY A 69 13.69 -41.38 -2.85
N TYR A 70 12.73 -40.77 -3.53
CA TYR A 70 11.45 -40.32 -2.92
C TYR A 70 10.69 -41.49 -2.28
N GLY A 71 10.56 -42.62 -2.96
CA GLY A 71 9.89 -43.81 -2.41
C GLY A 71 10.53 -44.32 -1.13
N LYS A 72 11.88 -44.30 -1.03
CA LYS A 72 12.60 -44.70 0.19
C LYS A 72 12.37 -43.71 1.34
N SER A 73 12.47 -42.40 1.05
CA SER A 73 12.26 -41.37 2.06
C SER A 73 10.78 -41.32 2.52
N LEU A 74 9.82 -41.54 1.63
CA LEU A 74 8.40 -41.59 1.96
C LEU A 74 8.08 -42.76 2.90
N LYS A 75 8.66 -43.96 2.69
CA LYS A 75 8.52 -45.09 3.61
C LYS A 75 9.02 -44.75 5.03
N TRP A 76 10.14 -44.05 5.12
CA TRP A 76 10.69 -43.61 6.41
C TRP A 76 9.75 -42.61 7.11
N VAL A 77 9.20 -41.64 6.35
CA VAL A 77 8.26 -40.62 6.86
C VAL A 77 6.97 -41.25 7.34
N LEU A 78 6.39 -42.20 6.60
CA LEU A 78 5.16 -42.91 7.02
C LEU A 78 5.38 -43.71 8.30
N LYS A 79 6.58 -44.32 8.47
CA LYS A 79 6.94 -45.01 9.72
C LYS A 79 7.08 -44.03 10.91
N HIS A 80 7.50 -42.78 10.67
CA HIS A 80 7.67 -41.75 11.69
C HIS A 80 6.57 -40.70 11.65
N SER A 81 5.32 -41.11 11.52
CA SER A 81 4.15 -40.22 11.33
C SER A 81 4.00 -39.15 12.42
N ARG A 82 4.41 -39.44 13.68
CA ARG A 82 4.39 -38.47 14.79
C ARG A 82 5.36 -37.29 14.55
N LEU A 83 6.58 -37.56 14.02
CA LEU A 83 7.56 -36.53 13.69
C LEU A 83 7.01 -35.62 12.59
N THR A 84 6.41 -36.20 11.55
CA THR A 84 5.81 -35.42 10.46
C THR A 84 4.63 -34.58 10.94
N GLY A 85 3.83 -35.13 11.88
CA GLY A 85 2.78 -34.34 12.55
C GLY A 85 3.33 -33.12 13.31
N LEU A 86 4.46 -33.28 14.01
CA LEU A 86 5.16 -32.14 14.65
C LEU A 86 5.67 -31.12 13.63
N VAL A 87 6.16 -31.57 12.47
CA VAL A 87 6.55 -30.67 11.38
C VAL A 87 5.36 -29.87 10.88
N VAL A 88 4.18 -30.48 10.69
CA VAL A 88 2.95 -29.77 10.29
C VAL A 88 2.56 -28.73 11.34
N LEU A 89 2.57 -29.06 12.61
CA LEU A 89 2.30 -28.11 13.69
C LEU A 89 3.34 -26.98 13.73
N GLY A 90 4.61 -27.33 13.55
CA GLY A 90 5.71 -26.35 13.43
C GLY A 90 5.54 -25.40 12.25
N THR A 91 5.09 -25.88 11.09
CA THR A 91 4.81 -25.01 9.93
C THR A 91 3.64 -24.05 10.19
N ILE A 92 2.60 -24.50 10.90
CA ILE A 92 1.49 -23.62 11.29
C ILE A 92 2.00 -22.52 12.24
N ALA A 93 2.72 -22.91 13.30
CA ALA A 93 3.27 -21.97 14.26
C ALA A 93 4.22 -20.97 13.60
N LEU A 94 5.10 -21.46 12.73
CA LEU A 94 6.03 -20.61 11.97
C LEU A 94 5.30 -19.67 10.99
N SER A 95 4.23 -20.11 10.32
CA SER A 95 3.40 -19.23 9.47
C SER A 95 2.79 -18.09 10.27
N VAL A 96 2.25 -18.37 11.45
CA VAL A 96 1.65 -17.34 12.31
C VAL A 96 2.74 -16.38 12.81
N TRP A 97 3.88 -16.88 13.25
CA TRP A 97 4.98 -16.05 13.73
C TRP A 97 5.52 -15.15 12.63
N LEU A 98 5.81 -15.69 11.45
CA LEU A 98 6.27 -14.91 10.29
C LEU A 98 5.25 -13.86 9.87
N TYR A 99 3.96 -14.21 9.85
CA TYR A 99 2.91 -13.25 9.50
C TYR A 99 2.83 -12.08 10.48
N ILE A 100 3.07 -12.31 11.77
CA ILE A 100 3.09 -11.24 12.78
C ILE A 100 4.36 -10.41 12.63
N SER A 101 5.51 -11.04 12.43
CA SER A 101 6.83 -10.42 12.43
C SER A 101 7.13 -9.59 11.17
N ILE A 102 6.63 -10.04 10.00
CA ILE A 102 6.95 -9.41 8.72
C ILE A 102 6.42 -7.97 8.64
N PRO A 103 7.23 -6.98 8.21
CA PRO A 103 6.78 -5.61 7.97
C PRO A 103 5.66 -5.55 6.93
N LYS A 104 4.62 -4.74 7.20
CA LYS A 104 3.45 -4.64 6.32
C LYS A 104 3.31 -3.25 5.72
N THR A 105 2.98 -3.19 4.42
CA THR A 105 2.73 -1.95 3.70
C THR A 105 1.51 -2.11 2.78
N PHE A 106 0.98 -1.00 2.28
CA PHE A 106 -0.14 -1.06 1.33
C PHE A 106 0.36 -1.46 -0.07
N PHE A 107 1.23 -0.66 -0.65
CA PHE A 107 1.98 -0.96 -1.87
C PHE A 107 3.48 -0.80 -1.60
N PRO A 108 4.36 -1.56 -2.26
CA PRO A 108 5.78 -1.26 -2.28
C PRO A 108 6.04 0.11 -2.89
N GLU A 109 7.01 0.85 -2.38
CA GLU A 109 7.43 2.11 -2.99
C GLU A 109 8.06 1.83 -4.36
N GLN A 110 7.56 2.53 -5.37
CA GLN A 110 8.02 2.40 -6.75
C GLN A 110 9.14 3.41 -7.04
N ASP A 111 10.10 2.97 -7.83
CA ASP A 111 11.08 3.83 -8.45
C ASP A 111 10.70 4.10 -9.91
N THR A 112 9.92 5.15 -10.12
CA THR A 112 9.48 5.59 -11.45
C THR A 112 10.47 6.53 -12.13
N GLY A 113 11.61 6.81 -11.50
CA GLY A 113 12.58 7.78 -12.00
C GLY A 113 12.13 9.25 -11.91
N VAL A 114 10.98 9.51 -11.26
CA VAL A 114 10.45 10.87 -11.08
C VAL A 114 10.21 11.13 -9.60
N LEU A 115 10.75 12.26 -9.12
CA LEU A 115 10.50 12.77 -7.78
C LEU A 115 9.64 14.02 -7.85
N MET A 116 8.81 14.20 -6.83
CA MET A 116 8.07 15.44 -6.60
C MET A 116 8.60 16.09 -5.32
N GLY A 117 8.87 17.40 -5.40
CA GLY A 117 9.32 18.21 -4.28
C GLY A 117 8.27 19.27 -3.94
N GLY A 118 7.87 19.32 -2.66
CA GLY A 118 7.03 20.41 -2.11
C GLY A 118 7.89 21.35 -1.28
N ILE A 119 7.94 22.62 -1.63
CA ILE A 119 8.62 23.64 -0.82
C ILE A 119 7.59 24.30 0.07
N GLN A 120 7.95 24.44 1.35
CA GLN A 120 7.17 25.18 2.32
C GLN A 120 8.09 26.16 3.06
N ALA A 121 7.84 27.44 2.87
CA ALA A 121 8.53 28.52 3.53
C ALA A 121 7.68 29.15 4.64
N ASP A 122 8.24 30.11 5.35
CA ASP A 122 7.51 30.93 6.32
C ASP A 122 6.32 31.64 5.66
N GLN A 123 5.24 31.82 6.41
CA GLN A 123 4.01 32.43 5.91
C GLN A 123 4.19 33.89 5.49
N SER A 124 5.12 34.60 6.12
CA SER A 124 5.45 36.00 5.85
C SER A 124 6.39 36.21 4.69
N ILE A 125 6.86 35.13 4.04
CA ILE A 125 7.83 35.23 2.94
C ILE A 125 7.25 35.99 1.75
N SER A 126 8.03 36.90 1.17
CA SER A 126 7.66 37.56 -0.09
C SER A 126 7.85 36.64 -1.29
N PHE A 127 7.14 36.93 -2.40
CA PHE A 127 7.30 36.19 -3.64
C PHE A 127 8.74 36.21 -4.15
N GLN A 128 9.44 37.36 -4.04
CA GLN A 128 10.83 37.51 -4.49
C GLN A 128 11.78 36.60 -3.67
N ALA A 129 11.59 36.56 -2.35
CA ALA A 129 12.37 35.69 -1.48
C ALA A 129 12.06 34.21 -1.75
N MET A 130 10.78 33.85 -1.94
CA MET A 130 10.37 32.49 -2.29
C MET A 130 10.93 32.05 -3.66
N ARG A 131 10.95 32.94 -4.64
CA ARG A 131 11.59 32.69 -5.95
C ARG A 131 13.07 32.39 -5.78
N GLY A 132 13.79 33.16 -4.94
CA GLY A 132 15.20 32.92 -4.60
C GLY A 132 15.39 31.53 -4.02
N LYS A 133 14.57 31.15 -3.01
CA LYS A 133 14.64 29.81 -2.41
C LYS A 133 14.39 28.70 -3.39
N LEU A 134 13.40 28.84 -4.28
CA LEU A 134 13.16 27.88 -5.35
C LEU A 134 14.40 27.68 -6.23
N GLN A 135 15.06 28.77 -6.62
CA GLN A 135 16.27 28.73 -7.45
C GLN A 135 17.45 28.05 -6.72
N ASP A 136 17.64 28.33 -5.44
CA ASP A 136 18.67 27.71 -4.61
C ASP A 136 18.46 26.19 -4.51
N PHE A 137 17.25 25.77 -4.19
CA PHE A 137 16.90 24.33 -4.16
C PHE A 137 17.12 23.65 -5.52
N MET A 138 16.66 24.26 -6.60
CA MET A 138 16.86 23.72 -7.95
C MET A 138 18.34 23.58 -8.30
N LYS A 139 19.18 24.54 -7.90
CA LYS A 139 20.62 24.50 -8.12
C LYS A 139 21.27 23.32 -7.39
N ILE A 140 20.98 23.17 -6.08
CA ILE A 140 21.53 22.09 -5.24
C ILE A 140 21.11 20.71 -5.78
N ILE A 141 19.85 20.56 -6.21
CA ILE A 141 19.34 19.30 -6.74
C ILE A 141 19.98 18.98 -8.10
N ARG A 142 20.15 19.97 -8.95
CA ARG A 142 20.73 19.79 -10.29
C ARG A 142 22.21 19.37 -10.24
N GLU A 143 22.91 19.66 -9.16
CA GLU A 143 24.30 19.25 -8.93
C GLU A 143 24.42 17.76 -8.53
N ASP A 144 23.30 17.08 -8.26
CA ASP A 144 23.32 15.66 -7.91
C ASP A 144 23.52 14.77 -9.14
N PRO A 145 24.47 13.83 -9.12
CA PRO A 145 24.82 13.02 -10.29
C PRO A 145 23.68 12.12 -10.79
N ALA A 146 22.71 11.78 -9.94
CA ALA A 146 21.56 10.94 -10.28
C ALA A 146 20.44 11.73 -10.96
N VAL A 147 20.48 13.08 -10.92
CA VAL A 147 19.44 13.94 -11.49
C VAL A 147 19.73 14.24 -12.95
N ASP A 148 18.71 14.14 -13.79
CA ASP A 148 18.73 14.50 -15.20
C ASP A 148 18.18 15.91 -15.41
N ASN A 149 16.97 16.18 -14.88
CA ASN A 149 16.33 17.47 -15.04
C ASN A 149 15.53 17.88 -13.80
N VAL A 150 15.39 19.22 -13.60
CA VAL A 150 14.59 19.81 -12.52
C VAL A 150 13.74 20.93 -13.09
N THR A 151 12.44 20.88 -12.84
CA THR A 151 11.49 21.93 -13.17
C THR A 151 10.75 22.34 -11.91
N GLY A 152 10.66 23.65 -11.63
CA GLY A 152 9.98 24.14 -10.42
C GLY A 152 9.16 25.38 -10.70
N PHE A 153 8.12 25.58 -9.91
CA PHE A 153 7.27 26.77 -9.96
C PHE A 153 6.78 27.16 -8.56
N THR A 154 6.54 28.45 -8.39
CA THR A 154 5.98 29.07 -7.19
C THR A 154 5.01 30.16 -7.58
N GLY A 155 4.27 30.73 -6.64
CA GLY A 155 3.33 31.83 -6.90
C GLY A 155 1.94 31.38 -7.37
N GLY A 156 1.53 30.16 -7.02
CA GLY A 156 0.15 29.67 -7.20
C GLY A 156 -0.83 30.28 -6.20
N SER A 157 -1.66 29.45 -5.58
CA SER A 157 -2.65 29.85 -4.57
C SER A 157 -2.02 30.36 -3.26
N ARG A 158 -0.79 30.01 -2.99
CA ARG A 158 -0.02 30.37 -1.77
C ARG A 158 1.37 30.85 -2.16
N VAL A 159 1.79 32.02 -1.65
CA VAL A 159 3.10 32.60 -1.94
C VAL A 159 4.23 31.82 -1.27
N ASN A 160 3.97 31.25 -0.09
CA ASN A 160 4.95 30.53 0.71
C ASN A 160 5.12 29.05 0.32
N SER A 161 4.57 28.64 -0.81
CA SER A 161 4.69 27.28 -1.32
C SER A 161 5.23 27.24 -2.74
N GLY A 162 5.96 26.18 -3.03
CA GLY A 162 6.46 25.89 -4.37
C GLY A 162 6.41 24.39 -4.65
N MET A 163 6.44 24.04 -5.90
CA MET A 163 6.42 22.65 -6.35
C MET A 163 7.55 22.41 -7.34
N MET A 164 8.20 21.27 -7.24
CA MET A 164 9.25 20.86 -8.16
C MET A 164 8.99 19.45 -8.67
N PHE A 165 9.32 19.22 -9.93
CA PHE A 165 9.40 17.91 -10.55
C PHE A 165 10.85 17.64 -10.93
N ILE A 166 11.37 16.52 -10.48
CA ILE A 166 12.75 16.12 -10.64
C ILE A 166 12.75 14.81 -11.39
N THR A 167 13.35 14.79 -12.56
CA THR A 167 13.55 13.58 -13.35
C THR A 167 14.93 13.03 -13.04
N LEU A 168 15.00 11.78 -12.63
CA LEU A 168 16.24 11.07 -12.39
C LEU A 168 16.72 10.42 -13.69
N LYS A 169 18.03 10.20 -13.79
CA LYS A 169 18.61 9.43 -14.89
C LYS A 169 18.03 8.01 -14.91
N PRO A 170 17.95 7.35 -16.06
CA PRO A 170 17.54 5.97 -16.17
C PRO A 170 18.30 5.04 -15.20
N ARG A 171 17.64 3.98 -14.73
CA ARG A 171 18.16 3.10 -13.68
C ARG A 171 19.46 2.39 -14.03
N ASP A 172 19.72 2.17 -15.31
CA ASP A 172 20.97 1.63 -15.86
C ASP A 172 22.16 2.61 -15.76
N GLN A 173 21.88 3.91 -15.70
CA GLN A 173 22.89 4.97 -15.55
C GLN A 173 23.07 5.44 -14.10
N ARG A 174 22.05 5.23 -13.24
CA ARG A 174 22.14 5.46 -11.80
C ARG A 174 22.03 4.10 -11.06
N HIS A 175 23.00 3.69 -10.32
CA HIS A 175 22.92 2.44 -9.55
C HIS A 175 22.12 2.55 -8.25
N GLU A 176 21.67 3.76 -7.90
CA GLU A 176 20.95 4.07 -6.68
C GLU A 176 19.43 4.09 -6.91
N THR A 177 18.65 3.72 -5.89
CA THR A 177 17.20 3.84 -5.92
C THR A 177 16.75 5.28 -5.72
N ALA A 178 15.51 5.61 -6.16
CA ALA A 178 14.92 6.92 -5.93
C ALA A 178 14.92 7.31 -4.45
N GLN A 179 14.67 6.36 -3.54
CA GLN A 179 14.68 6.61 -2.10
C GLN A 179 16.07 6.94 -1.56
N GLN A 180 17.11 6.26 -2.05
CA GLN A 180 18.49 6.60 -1.68
C GLN A 180 18.90 8.00 -2.15
N VAL A 181 18.44 8.41 -3.34
CA VAL A 181 18.63 9.77 -3.84
C VAL A 181 17.91 10.80 -2.96
N ILE A 182 16.66 10.52 -2.58
CA ILE A 182 15.88 11.37 -1.65
C ILE A 182 16.61 11.51 -0.32
N ASP A 183 17.09 10.43 0.29
CA ASP A 183 17.77 10.45 1.58
C ASP A 183 19.09 11.26 1.53
N ARG A 184 19.80 11.18 0.41
CA ARG A 184 21.01 11.99 0.18
C ARG A 184 20.67 13.47 0.00
N LEU A 185 19.67 13.78 -0.83
CA LEU A 185 19.23 15.16 -1.06
C LEU A 185 18.65 15.77 0.21
N ARG A 186 17.86 15.04 0.99
CA ARG A 186 17.34 15.48 2.29
C ARG A 186 18.46 15.99 3.22
N LYS A 187 19.58 15.25 3.30
CA LYS A 187 20.74 15.65 4.12
C LYS A 187 21.41 16.93 3.60
N LYS A 188 21.53 17.09 2.29
CA LYS A 188 22.11 18.32 1.69
C LYS A 188 21.22 19.53 1.90
N LEU A 189 19.91 19.36 1.81
CA LEU A 189 18.91 20.42 1.85
C LEU A 189 18.48 20.82 3.27
N ALA A 190 18.78 20.00 4.28
CA ALA A 190 18.44 20.27 5.68
C ALA A 190 19.07 21.56 6.24
N ASN A 191 20.14 22.06 5.62
CA ASN A 191 20.87 23.24 6.08
C ASN A 191 20.43 24.54 5.37
N GLU A 192 19.48 24.49 4.44
CA GLU A 192 18.98 25.68 3.74
C GLU A 192 18.01 26.46 4.64
N PRO A 193 18.35 27.71 5.02
CA PRO A 193 17.53 28.48 5.96
C PRO A 193 16.26 29.03 5.27
N GLY A 194 15.18 29.18 6.03
CA GLY A 194 13.99 29.94 5.65
C GLY A 194 12.95 29.18 4.79
N ALA A 195 13.24 27.97 4.35
CA ALA A 195 12.27 27.10 3.68
C ALA A 195 12.67 25.64 3.83
N ASN A 196 11.68 24.75 3.86
CA ASN A 196 11.87 23.31 3.87
C ASN A 196 11.46 22.72 2.52
N LEU A 197 12.22 21.74 2.04
CA LEU A 197 11.88 20.96 0.85
C LEU A 197 11.58 19.53 1.26
N PHE A 198 10.40 19.07 0.92
CA PHE A 198 9.92 17.71 1.13
C PHE A 198 9.94 16.97 -0.19
N LEU A 199 10.69 15.87 -0.26
CA LEU A 199 10.84 15.06 -1.46
C LEU A 199 10.10 13.74 -1.32
N MET A 200 9.42 13.32 -2.38
CA MET A 200 8.79 12.00 -2.48
C MET A 200 8.94 11.43 -3.89
N ALA A 201 9.07 10.11 -4.01
CA ALA A 201 8.99 9.43 -5.29
C ALA A 201 7.54 9.42 -5.80
N VAL A 202 7.36 9.73 -7.07
CA VAL A 202 6.03 9.69 -7.70
C VAL A 202 5.59 8.25 -7.82
N GLN A 203 4.41 7.95 -7.31
CA GLN A 203 3.80 6.62 -7.34
C GLN A 203 2.68 6.58 -8.39
N ASP A 204 2.60 5.48 -9.16
CA ASP A 204 1.52 5.27 -10.16
C ASP A 204 0.14 5.20 -9.52
N ILE A 205 0.07 4.65 -8.31
CA ILE A 205 -1.18 4.52 -7.56
C ILE A 205 -1.12 5.39 -6.32
N ARG A 206 -1.89 6.47 -6.33
CA ARG A 206 -2.15 7.30 -5.14
C ARG A 206 -3.60 7.13 -4.71
N VAL A 207 -3.78 6.93 -3.41
CA VAL A 207 -5.08 6.59 -2.86
C VAL A 207 -5.57 7.70 -1.95
N GLY A 208 -6.51 8.50 -2.42
CA GLY A 208 -7.24 9.47 -1.60
C GLY A 208 -6.34 10.46 -0.86
N GLY A 209 -6.90 11.09 0.17
CA GLY A 209 -6.21 12.08 0.99
C GLY A 209 -6.25 13.48 0.41
N ARG A 210 -5.70 14.44 1.18
CA ARG A 210 -5.50 15.82 0.75
C ARG A 210 -4.18 15.95 0.00
N GLN A 211 -4.07 17.00 -0.80
CA GLN A 211 -2.78 17.35 -1.37
C GLN A 211 -1.79 17.67 -0.23
N SER A 212 -0.67 16.97 -0.19
CA SER A 212 0.34 17.08 0.86
C SER A 212 1.75 16.92 0.30
N ASN A 213 2.72 17.35 1.07
CA ASN A 213 4.14 17.27 0.75
C ASN A 213 4.77 15.91 1.13
N ALA A 214 3.95 14.93 1.56
CA ALA A 214 4.41 13.60 1.96
C ALA A 214 3.41 12.53 1.53
N SER A 215 3.83 11.27 1.57
CA SER A 215 3.09 10.12 1.04
C SER A 215 1.94 9.67 1.94
N TYR A 216 2.08 9.85 3.26
CA TYR A 216 1.13 9.37 4.26
C TYR A 216 0.56 10.52 5.08
N GLN A 217 -0.65 10.33 5.61
CA GLN A 217 -1.40 11.39 6.29
C GLN A 217 -2.06 10.87 7.56
N TYR A 218 -1.97 11.69 8.60
CA TYR A 218 -2.70 11.53 9.86
C TYR A 218 -3.48 12.80 10.14
N THR A 219 -4.81 12.73 10.13
CA THR A 219 -5.69 13.90 10.28
C THR A 219 -6.21 13.98 11.70
N LEU A 220 -6.04 15.14 12.30
CA LEU A 220 -6.63 15.53 13.57
C LEU A 220 -7.97 16.25 13.30
N LEU A 221 -8.99 15.86 14.01
CA LEU A 221 -10.33 16.42 13.93
C LEU A 221 -10.76 16.96 15.29
N SER A 222 -11.35 18.13 15.31
CA SER A 222 -11.97 18.71 16.50
C SER A 222 -13.16 19.59 16.13
N ASP A 223 -14.16 19.60 16.99
CA ASP A 223 -15.27 20.53 16.86
C ASP A 223 -14.91 21.91 17.46
N ASP A 224 -13.83 21.97 18.26
CA ASP A 224 -13.24 23.17 18.80
C ASP A 224 -11.89 23.48 18.11
N LEU A 225 -11.87 24.58 17.36
CA LEU A 225 -10.67 25.05 16.65
C LEU A 225 -9.55 25.46 17.61
N SER A 226 -9.86 25.98 18.79
CA SER A 226 -8.87 26.38 19.78
C SER A 226 -8.13 25.17 20.36
N ALA A 227 -8.84 24.10 20.66
CA ALA A 227 -8.24 22.83 21.09
C ALA A 227 -7.35 22.22 19.99
N LEU A 228 -7.79 22.28 18.71
CA LEU A 228 -7.00 21.78 17.60
C LEU A 228 -5.69 22.56 17.43
N ARG A 229 -5.74 23.90 17.52
CA ARG A 229 -4.55 24.77 17.45
C ARG A 229 -3.57 24.56 18.59
N GLU A 230 -4.07 24.24 19.77
CA GLU A 230 -3.21 23.95 20.93
C GLU A 230 -2.51 22.60 20.81
N TRP A 231 -3.22 21.57 20.38
CA TRP A 231 -2.73 20.20 20.41
C TRP A 231 -1.95 19.81 19.16
N GLU A 232 -2.27 20.34 17.98
CA GLU A 232 -1.55 19.99 16.74
C GLU A 232 -0.03 20.20 16.86
N PRO A 233 0.50 21.36 17.31
CA PRO A 233 1.94 21.56 17.40
C PRO A 233 2.62 20.59 18.37
N LYS A 234 1.93 20.21 19.46
CA LYS A 234 2.43 19.25 20.45
C LYS A 234 2.52 17.84 19.82
N ILE A 235 1.46 17.43 19.12
CA ILE A 235 1.39 16.14 18.44
C ILE A 235 2.42 16.11 17.31
N ARG A 236 2.47 17.12 16.45
CA ARG A 236 3.43 17.20 15.34
C ARG A 236 4.89 17.12 15.85
N LYS A 237 5.21 17.82 16.94
CA LYS A 237 6.55 17.75 17.55
C LYS A 237 6.88 16.35 18.07
N ALA A 238 5.92 15.67 18.69
CA ALA A 238 6.09 14.31 19.17
C ALA A 238 6.27 13.33 18.02
N LEU A 239 5.45 13.45 16.97
CA LEU A 239 5.57 12.61 15.78
C LEU A 239 6.88 12.85 15.03
N ALA A 240 7.36 14.09 14.95
CA ALA A 240 8.64 14.42 14.33
C ALA A 240 9.85 13.84 15.08
N ALA A 241 9.70 13.48 16.34
CA ALA A 241 10.75 12.85 17.15
C ALA A 241 10.80 11.31 16.99
N LEU A 242 9.81 10.71 16.31
CA LEU A 242 9.76 9.26 16.10
C LEU A 242 10.74 8.83 14.99
N PRO A 243 11.61 7.84 15.25
CA PRO A 243 12.55 7.34 14.24
C PRO A 243 11.88 6.55 13.11
N GLU A 244 10.60 6.20 13.25
CA GLU A 244 9.79 5.53 12.23
C GLU A 244 9.22 6.51 11.19
N LEU A 245 9.29 7.82 11.45
CA LEU A 245 8.75 8.86 10.58
C LEU A 245 9.85 9.76 10.04
N ALA A 246 9.63 10.26 8.83
CA ALA A 246 10.47 11.28 8.19
C ALA A 246 9.59 12.39 7.59
N ASP A 247 10.17 13.57 7.36
CA ASP A 247 9.52 14.69 6.67
C ASP A 247 8.17 15.09 7.28
N VAL A 248 8.03 14.99 8.61
CA VAL A 248 6.79 15.32 9.30
C VAL A 248 6.47 16.80 9.12
N ASN A 249 5.35 17.08 8.49
CA ASN A 249 4.87 18.44 8.22
C ASN A 249 3.36 18.55 8.43
N SER A 250 2.85 19.78 8.51
CA SER A 250 1.44 20.04 8.78
C SER A 250 0.87 21.05 7.79
N ASP A 251 -0.40 20.92 7.51
CA ASP A 251 -1.17 21.91 6.75
C ASP A 251 -1.68 23.07 7.62
N GLN A 252 -1.52 22.99 8.95
CA GLN A 252 -1.82 24.09 9.87
C GLN A 252 -0.69 25.12 9.86
N GLN A 253 -1.05 26.35 9.52
CA GLN A 253 -0.14 27.50 9.47
C GLN A 253 -0.85 28.70 10.08
N ASP A 254 -0.49 29.08 11.30
CA ASP A 254 -1.18 30.08 12.11
C ASP A 254 -0.33 31.36 12.37
N ASN A 255 0.84 31.49 11.75
CA ASN A 255 1.78 32.57 11.99
C ASN A 255 1.83 33.63 10.86
N GLY A 256 0.78 33.70 10.03
CA GLY A 256 0.71 34.71 8.99
C GLY A 256 0.68 36.11 9.63
N ALA A 257 1.65 36.96 9.28
CA ALA A 257 1.64 38.34 9.74
C ALA A 257 0.47 39.11 9.13
N GLU A 258 -0.37 39.70 9.96
CA GLU A 258 -1.45 40.61 9.55
C GLU A 258 -1.48 41.87 10.36
N MET A 259 -2.19 42.86 9.86
CA MET A 259 -2.51 44.08 10.61
C MET A 259 -4.00 44.10 10.85
N ASP A 260 -4.38 43.97 12.12
CA ASP A 260 -5.77 44.07 12.54
C ASP A 260 -6.18 45.56 12.66
N LEU A 261 -7.20 45.97 11.93
CA LEU A 261 -7.73 47.31 11.95
C LEU A 261 -8.98 47.37 12.81
N VAL A 262 -8.94 48.18 13.85
CA VAL A 262 -10.03 48.43 14.74
C VAL A 262 -10.65 49.80 14.45
N TYR A 263 -11.90 49.82 13.98
CA TYR A 263 -12.61 51.05 13.67
C TYR A 263 -13.30 51.63 14.89
N ASP A 264 -13.11 52.95 15.13
CA ASP A 264 -13.95 53.75 16.02
C ASP A 264 -15.24 54.15 15.30
N ARG A 265 -16.27 53.35 15.46
CA ARG A 265 -17.54 53.52 14.76
C ARG A 265 -18.30 54.81 15.16
N ASP A 266 -18.10 55.28 16.40
CA ASP A 266 -18.71 56.53 16.85
C ASP A 266 -18.05 57.73 16.18
N THR A 267 -16.74 57.72 16.05
CA THR A 267 -15.99 58.74 15.32
C THR A 267 -16.33 58.70 13.82
N MET A 268 -16.41 57.49 13.22
CA MET A 268 -16.84 57.35 11.81
C MET A 268 -18.21 57.97 11.55
N SER A 269 -19.19 57.68 12.42
CA SER A 269 -20.53 58.23 12.33
C SER A 269 -20.54 59.75 12.39
N ARG A 270 -19.78 60.36 13.29
CA ARG A 270 -19.66 61.83 13.41
C ARG A 270 -18.96 62.47 12.20
N LEU A 271 -18.05 61.74 11.55
CA LEU A 271 -17.35 62.23 10.35
C LEU A 271 -18.09 61.94 9.06
N GLY A 272 -19.24 61.28 9.10
CA GLY A 272 -20.01 60.92 7.91
C GLY A 272 -19.34 59.87 7.05
N ILE A 273 -18.63 58.92 7.67
CA ILE A 273 -17.92 57.83 6.98
C ILE A 273 -18.61 56.52 7.29
N SER A 274 -18.95 55.74 6.27
CA SER A 274 -19.42 54.37 6.45
C SER A 274 -18.27 53.35 6.53
N VAL A 275 -18.51 52.25 7.22
CA VAL A 275 -17.56 51.11 7.25
C VAL A 275 -17.29 50.58 5.81
N GLN A 276 -18.31 50.66 4.95
CA GLN A 276 -18.19 50.25 3.55
C GLN A 276 -17.18 51.10 2.78
N ASP A 277 -17.17 52.43 3.03
CA ASP A 277 -16.23 53.32 2.34
C ASP A 277 -14.79 53.06 2.76
N ALA A 278 -14.57 52.82 4.06
CA ALA A 278 -13.25 52.44 4.57
C ALA A 278 -12.78 51.08 3.98
N ASN A 279 -13.67 50.08 3.95
CA ASN A 279 -13.38 48.78 3.35
C ASN A 279 -13.13 48.87 1.85
N ASN A 280 -13.87 49.70 1.14
CA ASN A 280 -13.66 49.93 -0.29
C ASN A 280 -12.30 50.58 -0.57
N LEU A 281 -11.87 51.55 0.27
CA LEU A 281 -10.55 52.14 0.18
C LEU A 281 -9.45 51.07 0.30
N LEU A 282 -9.53 50.27 1.37
CA LEU A 282 -8.52 49.23 1.64
C LEU A 282 -8.51 48.15 0.55
N ASN A 283 -9.68 47.73 0.07
CA ASN A 283 -9.76 46.77 -1.03
C ASN A 283 -9.22 47.34 -2.35
N ASN A 284 -9.44 48.61 -2.62
CA ASN A 284 -8.88 49.27 -3.80
C ASN A 284 -7.35 49.42 -3.71
N ALA A 285 -6.83 49.66 -2.51
CA ALA A 285 -5.42 49.88 -2.28
C ALA A 285 -4.61 48.57 -2.22
N PHE A 286 -5.10 47.54 -1.47
CA PHE A 286 -4.34 46.35 -1.13
C PHE A 286 -4.97 45.05 -1.64
N GLY A 287 -6.22 45.08 -2.11
CA GLY A 287 -6.97 43.88 -2.48
C GLY A 287 -6.78 43.41 -3.92
N GLN A 288 -5.85 44.01 -4.68
CA GLN A 288 -5.64 43.68 -6.11
C GLN A 288 -6.97 43.67 -6.90
N ARG A 289 -7.74 44.76 -6.79
CA ARG A 289 -9.07 44.85 -7.34
C ARG A 289 -9.06 44.78 -8.85
N GLN A 290 -9.73 43.78 -9.42
CA GLN A 290 -9.95 43.75 -10.88
C GLN A 290 -11.00 44.82 -11.25
N ILE A 291 -10.54 45.82 -12.05
CA ILE A 291 -11.39 46.96 -12.50
C ILE A 291 -11.94 46.76 -13.91
N SER A 292 -11.27 45.99 -14.75
CA SER A 292 -11.66 45.72 -16.14
C SER A 292 -11.09 44.41 -16.65
N THR A 293 -11.63 43.94 -17.77
CA THR A 293 -11.08 42.83 -18.55
C THR A 293 -10.95 43.26 -20.01
N ILE A 294 -9.76 43.11 -20.55
CA ILE A 294 -9.49 43.35 -21.99
C ILE A 294 -9.66 42.02 -22.70
N TYR A 295 -10.65 41.95 -23.58
CA TYR A 295 -10.93 40.76 -24.39
C TYR A 295 -10.15 40.82 -25.71
N GLN A 296 -9.41 39.76 -26.01
CA GLN A 296 -8.76 39.57 -27.30
C GLN A 296 -9.19 38.21 -27.90
N PRO A 297 -8.99 37.97 -29.21
CA PRO A 297 -9.48 36.75 -29.86
C PRO A 297 -8.98 35.46 -29.24
N LEU A 298 -7.77 35.44 -28.67
CA LEU A 298 -7.14 34.24 -28.07
C LEU A 298 -7.01 34.28 -26.55
N ASN A 299 -7.12 35.46 -25.91
CA ASN A 299 -6.87 35.64 -24.49
C ASN A 299 -7.74 36.74 -23.87
N GLN A 300 -7.85 36.69 -22.55
CA GLN A 300 -8.45 37.73 -21.71
C GLN A 300 -7.39 38.24 -20.73
N TYR A 301 -7.26 39.57 -20.65
CA TYR A 301 -6.31 40.22 -19.76
C TYR A 301 -7.08 41.02 -18.70
N LYS A 302 -6.82 40.68 -17.42
CA LYS A 302 -7.42 41.41 -16.31
C LYS A 302 -6.64 42.66 -16.01
N VAL A 303 -7.34 43.79 -15.88
CA VAL A 303 -6.72 45.04 -15.40
C VAL A 303 -6.94 45.10 -13.90
N VAL A 304 -5.85 45.10 -13.16
CA VAL A 304 -5.84 45.11 -11.69
C VAL A 304 -5.36 46.45 -11.19
N MET A 305 -6.08 47.00 -10.21
CA MET A 305 -5.72 48.24 -9.54
C MET A 305 -5.17 47.91 -8.15
N GLU A 306 -4.03 48.48 -7.83
CA GLU A 306 -3.40 48.43 -6.50
C GLU A 306 -2.58 49.68 -6.25
N VAL A 307 -2.20 49.91 -5.00
CA VAL A 307 -1.27 50.98 -4.63
C VAL A 307 0.13 50.61 -5.12
N ASP A 308 0.89 51.60 -5.56
CA ASP A 308 2.30 51.39 -5.96
C ASP A 308 3.08 50.67 -4.86
N PRO A 309 3.86 49.64 -5.21
CA PRO A 309 4.64 48.85 -4.24
C PRO A 309 5.52 49.67 -3.30
N ALA A 310 5.96 50.84 -3.72
CA ALA A 310 6.72 51.75 -2.85
C ALA A 310 5.95 52.18 -1.59
N TYR A 311 4.60 52.17 -1.63
CA TYR A 311 3.75 52.55 -0.52
C TYR A 311 3.17 51.35 0.28
N THR A 312 3.51 50.12 -0.11
CA THR A 312 3.01 48.93 0.58
C THR A 312 4.07 48.22 1.45
N GLN A 313 5.30 48.77 1.47
CA GLN A 313 6.43 48.15 2.18
C GLN A 313 6.42 48.41 3.69
N ASP A 314 5.69 49.40 4.17
CA ASP A 314 5.63 49.80 5.58
C ASP A 314 4.19 50.08 5.98
N VAL A 315 3.86 49.74 7.21
CA VAL A 315 2.55 49.98 7.84
C VAL A 315 2.21 51.46 7.90
N SER A 316 3.18 52.34 7.92
CA SER A 316 2.98 53.82 7.83
C SER A 316 2.28 54.27 6.54
N ALA A 317 2.15 53.40 5.55
CA ALA A 317 1.32 53.66 4.39
C ALA A 317 -0.17 53.87 4.75
N LEU A 318 -0.67 53.26 5.82
CA LEU A 318 -2.03 53.44 6.32
C LEU A 318 -2.27 54.87 6.83
N ASP A 319 -1.26 55.56 7.35
CA ASP A 319 -1.35 56.95 7.80
C ASP A 319 -1.61 57.94 6.63
N LYS A 320 -1.22 57.54 5.40
CA LYS A 320 -1.34 58.33 4.19
C LYS A 320 -2.63 58.04 3.43
N MET A 321 -3.48 57.16 3.93
CA MET A 321 -4.74 56.83 3.30
C MET A 321 -5.84 57.78 3.73
N PHE A 322 -6.71 58.16 2.77
CA PHE A 322 -7.84 59.08 3.00
C PHE A 322 -9.14 58.47 2.50
N VAL A 323 -10.20 58.53 3.31
CA VAL A 323 -11.55 58.20 2.93
C VAL A 323 -12.29 59.51 2.63
N ILE A 324 -13.06 59.56 1.56
CA ILE A 324 -13.92 60.70 1.25
C ILE A 324 -15.24 60.52 2.00
N ASN A 325 -15.58 61.50 2.86
CA ASN A 325 -16.79 61.46 3.63
C ASN A 325 -18.02 61.88 2.80
N SER A 326 -19.24 61.84 3.39
CA SER A 326 -20.47 62.26 2.76
C SER A 326 -20.48 63.73 2.26
N ASP A 327 -19.65 64.60 2.84
CA ASP A 327 -19.52 66.00 2.45
C ASP A 327 -18.43 66.22 1.37
N GLY A 328 -17.82 65.15 0.86
CA GLY A 328 -16.77 65.24 -0.14
C GLY A 328 -15.38 65.62 0.40
N LYS A 329 -15.18 65.58 1.72
CA LYS A 329 -13.91 65.92 2.36
C LYS A 329 -13.02 64.69 2.53
N PRO A 330 -11.71 64.73 2.25
CA PRO A 330 -10.78 63.66 2.52
C PRO A 330 -10.49 63.62 4.04
N ILE A 331 -10.75 62.49 4.68
CA ILE A 331 -10.48 62.23 6.10
C ILE A 331 -9.42 61.17 6.19
N PRO A 332 -8.29 61.40 6.93
CA PRO A 332 -7.26 60.38 7.13
C PRO A 332 -7.81 59.14 7.85
N LEU A 333 -7.39 57.95 7.40
CA LEU A 333 -7.76 56.67 8.02
C LEU A 333 -7.40 56.63 9.53
N ALA A 334 -6.25 57.21 9.91
CA ALA A 334 -5.75 57.30 11.27
C ALA A 334 -6.67 58.06 12.26
N TYR A 335 -7.66 58.84 11.77
CA TYR A 335 -8.58 59.58 12.67
C TYR A 335 -9.66 58.69 13.26
N PHE A 336 -9.99 57.57 12.59
CA PHE A 336 -11.07 56.68 13.01
C PHE A 336 -10.70 55.20 13.01
N ALA A 337 -9.46 54.83 12.61
CA ALA A 337 -8.97 53.48 12.66
C ALA A 337 -7.64 53.42 13.44
N LYS A 338 -7.51 52.38 14.24
CA LYS A 338 -6.23 51.97 14.84
C LYS A 338 -5.84 50.64 14.29
N TRP A 339 -4.55 50.37 14.15
CA TRP A 339 -4.04 49.10 13.69
C TRP A 339 -3.01 48.55 14.66
N GLN A 340 -2.98 47.24 14.76
CA GLN A 340 -2.04 46.51 15.61
C GLN A 340 -1.58 45.24 14.89
N PRO A 341 -0.31 44.83 15.08
CA PRO A 341 0.16 43.57 14.54
C PRO A 341 -0.61 42.41 15.13
N ALA A 342 -1.04 41.48 14.29
CA ALA A 342 -1.72 40.25 14.67
C ALA A 342 -1.22 39.06 13.84
N ASN A 343 -1.62 37.87 14.20
CA ASN A 343 -1.34 36.67 13.45
C ASN A 343 -2.64 36.06 12.93
N ALA A 344 -2.67 35.75 11.65
CA ALA A 344 -3.80 35.07 11.02
C ALA A 344 -3.43 33.65 10.58
N PRO A 345 -4.38 32.71 10.67
CA PRO A 345 -4.21 31.42 10.05
C PRO A 345 -4.26 31.56 8.51
N LEU A 346 -3.37 30.88 7.82
CA LEU A 346 -3.34 30.86 6.36
C LEU A 346 -4.61 30.24 5.78
N SER A 347 -5.11 29.19 6.43
CA SER A 347 -6.36 28.52 6.10
C SER A 347 -6.91 27.73 7.30
N VAL A 348 -8.23 27.59 7.37
CA VAL A 348 -8.90 26.68 8.30
C VAL A 348 -9.49 25.55 7.48
N ASN A 349 -8.94 24.35 7.65
CA ASN A 349 -9.40 23.18 6.94
C ASN A 349 -10.54 22.50 7.70
N HIS A 350 -11.46 21.89 6.94
CA HIS A 350 -12.56 21.10 7.50
C HIS A 350 -12.62 19.72 6.85
N GLN A 351 -13.03 18.74 7.63
CA GLN A 351 -13.36 17.40 7.13
C GLN A 351 -14.71 16.99 7.72
N GLY A 352 -15.69 16.84 6.84
CA GLY A 352 -17.08 16.78 7.28
C GLY A 352 -17.49 18.11 7.93
N LEU A 353 -18.00 18.06 9.15
CA LEU A 353 -18.44 19.23 9.91
C LEU A 353 -17.41 19.73 10.94
N SER A 354 -16.32 18.98 11.16
CA SER A 354 -15.28 19.31 12.15
C SER A 354 -14.12 20.06 11.51
N ALA A 355 -13.48 20.95 12.28
CA ALA A 355 -12.19 21.51 11.91
C ALA A 355 -11.13 20.40 11.84
N ALA A 356 -10.23 20.49 10.87
CA ALA A 356 -9.26 19.46 10.58
C ALA A 356 -7.86 20.05 10.41
N SER A 357 -6.85 19.36 10.96
CA SER A 357 -5.45 19.58 10.65
C SER A 357 -4.81 18.26 10.22
N THR A 358 -4.07 18.27 9.12
CA THR A 358 -3.45 17.07 8.57
C THR A 358 -1.94 17.13 8.74
N ILE A 359 -1.42 16.18 9.51
CA ILE A 359 0.00 15.92 9.65
C ILE A 359 0.38 14.90 8.58
N SER A 360 1.31 15.29 7.71
CA SER A 360 1.81 14.45 6.63
C SER A 360 3.21 13.97 6.96
N PHE A 361 3.54 12.76 6.55
CA PHE A 361 4.84 12.14 6.83
C PHE A 361 5.26 11.18 5.73
N ASN A 362 6.57 10.93 5.66
CA ASN A 362 7.18 9.88 4.86
C ASN A 362 7.76 8.80 5.77
N LEU A 363 8.16 7.68 5.21
CA LEU A 363 8.86 6.61 5.92
C LEU A 363 10.36 6.70 5.61
N PRO A 364 11.25 6.54 6.60
CA PRO A 364 12.67 6.33 6.35
C PRO A 364 12.91 4.99 5.63
N THR A 365 14.01 4.89 4.90
CA THR A 365 14.42 3.63 4.25
C THR A 365 14.47 2.48 5.27
N GLY A 366 13.84 1.35 4.95
CA GLY A 366 13.77 0.16 5.80
C GLY A 366 12.69 0.22 6.90
N ARG A 367 11.83 1.23 6.91
CA ARG A 367 10.66 1.29 7.81
C ARG A 367 9.36 1.00 7.07
N SER A 368 8.42 0.39 7.75
CA SER A 368 7.12 0.01 7.20
C SER A 368 5.98 0.89 7.71
N LEU A 369 4.88 0.92 6.96
CA LEU A 369 3.68 1.66 7.39
C LEU A 369 3.04 1.05 8.63
N SER A 370 3.16 -0.26 8.86
CA SER A 370 2.68 -0.89 10.09
C SER A 370 3.44 -0.41 11.32
N GLU A 371 4.78 -0.35 11.26
CA GLU A 371 5.62 0.18 12.36
C GLU A 371 5.30 1.65 12.65
N ALA A 372 5.18 2.46 11.60
CA ALA A 372 4.81 3.87 11.72
C ALA A 372 3.43 4.06 12.36
N SER A 373 2.43 3.26 11.95
CA SER A 373 1.08 3.33 12.53
C SER A 373 1.08 3.00 14.03
N GLU A 374 1.77 1.94 14.42
CA GLU A 374 1.90 1.55 15.83
C GLU A 374 2.68 2.59 16.66
N ALA A 375 3.69 3.22 16.08
CA ALA A 375 4.46 4.28 16.74
C ALA A 375 3.60 5.54 16.95
N ILE A 376 2.78 5.92 15.96
CA ILE A 376 1.84 7.04 16.07
C ILE A 376 0.79 6.76 17.15
N ASP A 377 0.18 5.58 17.17
CA ASP A 377 -0.84 5.22 18.16
C ASP A 377 -0.27 5.22 19.59
N ARG A 378 0.97 4.73 19.76
CA ARG A 378 1.69 4.81 21.05
C ARG A 378 1.97 6.24 21.47
N ALA A 379 2.44 7.09 20.55
CA ALA A 379 2.73 8.50 20.82
C ALA A 379 1.46 9.26 21.20
N MET A 380 0.34 9.06 20.51
CA MET A 380 -0.95 9.66 20.82
C MET A 380 -1.44 9.27 22.22
N THR A 381 -1.28 7.99 22.59
CA THR A 381 -1.63 7.48 23.92
C THR A 381 -0.75 8.10 25.02
N GLN A 382 0.56 8.20 24.78
CA GLN A 382 1.51 8.78 25.74
C GLN A 382 1.32 10.28 25.97
N LEU A 383 0.91 11.02 24.92
CA LEU A 383 0.62 12.44 25.02
C LEU A 383 -0.64 12.76 25.83
N GLY A 384 -1.52 11.79 26.04
CA GLY A 384 -2.78 12.01 26.76
C GLY A 384 -3.69 13.00 26.05
N VAL A 385 -3.79 12.91 24.72
CA VAL A 385 -4.62 13.81 23.90
C VAL A 385 -6.07 13.75 24.35
N PRO A 386 -6.75 14.90 24.59
CA PRO A 386 -8.14 14.92 25.04
C PRO A 386 -9.07 14.34 23.97
N SER A 387 -10.19 13.76 24.40
CA SER A 387 -11.20 13.17 23.51
C SER A 387 -11.87 14.17 22.54
N SER A 388 -11.73 15.48 22.80
CA SER A 388 -12.15 16.54 21.88
C SER A 388 -11.29 16.63 20.61
N VAL A 389 -10.06 16.10 20.63
CA VAL A 389 -9.17 16.01 19.47
C VAL A 389 -9.00 14.55 19.07
N ARG A 390 -9.58 14.21 17.94
CA ARG A 390 -9.57 12.83 17.41
C ARG A 390 -8.59 12.70 16.26
N GLY A 391 -7.66 11.78 16.37
CA GLY A 391 -6.72 11.46 15.30
C GLY A 391 -7.20 10.26 14.48
N SER A 392 -7.01 10.32 13.17
CA SER A 392 -7.30 9.21 12.27
C SER A 392 -6.35 9.23 11.06
N PHE A 393 -5.99 8.05 10.57
CA PHE A 393 -5.25 7.95 9.32
C PHE A 393 -6.13 8.36 8.13
N ALA A 394 -5.54 9.02 7.14
CA ALA A 394 -6.21 9.46 5.93
C ALA A 394 -5.44 8.96 4.68
N GLY A 395 -6.12 8.98 3.52
CA GLY A 395 -5.52 8.58 2.26
C GLY A 395 -5.01 7.14 2.25
N THR A 396 -3.81 6.92 1.75
CA THR A 396 -3.17 5.60 1.64
C THR A 396 -3.07 4.87 2.99
N ALA A 397 -2.75 5.58 4.08
CA ALA A 397 -2.64 4.99 5.40
C ALA A 397 -3.99 4.50 5.96
N GLN A 398 -5.08 5.20 5.68
CA GLN A 398 -6.44 4.77 6.04
C GLN A 398 -6.83 3.48 5.32
N VAL A 399 -6.57 3.42 4.01
CA VAL A 399 -6.90 2.23 3.20
C VAL A 399 -6.05 1.05 3.61
N PHE A 400 -4.79 1.29 3.99
CA PHE A 400 -3.93 0.27 4.57
C PHE A 400 -4.54 -0.35 5.83
N GLN A 401 -4.96 0.46 6.81
CA GLN A 401 -5.59 -0.05 8.03
C GLN A 401 -6.87 -0.84 7.75
N GLN A 402 -7.74 -0.33 6.86
CA GLN A 402 -8.95 -1.03 6.46
C GLN A 402 -8.63 -2.39 5.81
N THR A 403 -7.58 -2.44 4.98
CA THR A 403 -7.13 -3.68 4.34
C THR A 403 -6.58 -4.67 5.35
N MET A 404 -5.76 -4.22 6.30
CA MET A 404 -5.19 -5.08 7.34
C MET A 404 -6.27 -5.71 8.21
N ASN A 405 -7.28 -4.95 8.61
CA ASN A 405 -8.42 -5.45 9.40
C ASN A 405 -9.26 -6.49 8.63
N ALA A 406 -9.41 -6.32 7.31
CA ALA A 406 -10.17 -7.24 6.45
C ALA A 406 -9.38 -8.48 6.04
N GLN A 407 -8.06 -8.44 6.06
CA GLN A 407 -7.17 -9.46 5.48
C GLN A 407 -7.35 -10.86 6.09
N VAL A 408 -7.41 -10.93 7.42
CA VAL A 408 -7.59 -12.22 8.12
C VAL A 408 -8.94 -12.84 7.75
N ILE A 409 -9.98 -12.03 7.69
CA ILE A 409 -11.33 -12.46 7.30
C ILE A 409 -11.33 -12.98 5.86
N LEU A 410 -10.61 -12.32 4.95
CA LEU A 410 -10.50 -12.74 3.54
C LEU A 410 -9.80 -14.09 3.40
N ILE A 411 -8.70 -14.31 4.11
CA ILE A 411 -7.98 -15.58 4.11
C ILE A 411 -8.87 -16.71 4.66
N LEU A 412 -9.54 -16.47 5.78
CA LEU A 412 -10.45 -17.44 6.36
C LEU A 412 -11.64 -17.73 5.44
N ALA A 413 -12.22 -16.72 4.80
CA ALA A 413 -13.29 -16.88 3.83
C ALA A 413 -12.85 -17.68 2.60
N ALA A 414 -11.61 -17.46 2.12
CA ALA A 414 -11.05 -18.24 1.02
C ALA A 414 -10.88 -19.72 1.41
N ILE A 415 -10.35 -19.99 2.60
CA ILE A 415 -10.20 -21.36 3.12
C ILE A 415 -11.57 -22.02 3.29
N ALA A 416 -12.54 -21.32 3.87
CA ALA A 416 -13.91 -21.82 4.04
C ALA A 416 -14.59 -22.13 2.71
N THR A 417 -14.46 -21.24 1.72
CA THR A 417 -14.99 -21.47 0.37
C THR A 417 -14.40 -22.73 -0.26
N VAL A 418 -13.08 -22.90 -0.16
CA VAL A 418 -12.40 -24.10 -0.66
C VAL A 418 -12.87 -25.35 0.09
N TYR A 419 -13.02 -25.28 1.42
CA TYR A 419 -13.51 -26.39 2.24
C TYR A 419 -14.90 -26.83 1.78
N ILE A 420 -15.82 -25.89 1.59
CA ILE A 420 -17.19 -26.18 1.17
C ILE A 420 -17.20 -26.84 -0.24
N VAL A 421 -16.48 -26.26 -1.19
CA VAL A 421 -16.41 -26.82 -2.56
C VAL A 421 -15.84 -28.23 -2.55
N LEU A 422 -14.74 -28.46 -1.83
CA LEU A 422 -14.16 -29.80 -1.73
C LEU A 422 -15.09 -30.76 -0.96
N GLY A 423 -15.76 -30.29 0.09
CA GLY A 423 -16.74 -31.09 0.84
C GLY A 423 -17.87 -31.61 -0.03
N VAL A 424 -18.41 -30.75 -0.88
CA VAL A 424 -19.46 -31.12 -1.86
C VAL A 424 -18.91 -32.10 -2.90
N LEU A 425 -17.72 -31.85 -3.46
CA LEU A 425 -17.14 -32.70 -4.50
C LEU A 425 -16.72 -34.08 -4.01
N TYR A 426 -16.24 -34.20 -2.77
CA TYR A 426 -15.80 -35.46 -2.19
C TYR A 426 -16.89 -36.18 -1.37
N GLU A 427 -18.05 -35.56 -1.16
CA GLU A 427 -19.11 -36.04 -0.29
C GLU A 427 -18.56 -36.45 1.11
N SER A 428 -17.61 -35.68 1.60
CA SER A 428 -16.86 -35.98 2.83
C SER A 428 -16.45 -34.73 3.58
N TYR A 429 -16.55 -34.74 4.89
CA TYR A 429 -16.05 -33.67 5.78
C TYR A 429 -14.55 -33.79 6.08
N VAL A 430 -13.95 -34.95 5.87
CA VAL A 430 -12.58 -35.28 6.28
C VAL A 430 -11.55 -35.00 5.18
N HIS A 431 -11.85 -35.38 3.96
CA HIS A 431 -10.92 -35.22 2.83
C HIS A 431 -10.56 -33.77 2.52
N PRO A 432 -11.50 -32.80 2.62
CA PRO A 432 -11.15 -31.38 2.50
C PRO A 432 -10.11 -30.90 3.53
N LEU A 433 -10.19 -31.38 4.78
CA LEU A 433 -9.21 -31.04 5.83
C LEU A 433 -7.82 -31.56 5.49
N THR A 434 -7.73 -32.78 4.95
CA THR A 434 -6.47 -33.34 4.46
C THR A 434 -5.84 -32.48 3.37
N ILE A 435 -6.65 -32.02 2.42
CA ILE A 435 -6.17 -31.18 1.32
C ILE A 435 -5.75 -29.79 1.84
N LEU A 436 -6.54 -29.18 2.71
CA LEU A 436 -6.25 -27.86 3.28
C LEU A 436 -5.04 -27.85 4.21
N SER A 437 -4.66 -29.01 4.78
CA SER A 437 -3.46 -29.13 5.62
C SER A 437 -2.15 -28.79 4.90
N THR A 438 -2.18 -28.69 3.57
CA THR A 438 -1.03 -28.30 2.75
C THR A 438 -0.81 -26.78 2.70
N LEU A 439 -1.82 -25.96 3.04
CA LEU A 439 -1.75 -24.51 2.93
C LEU A 439 -0.70 -23.86 3.85
N PRO A 440 -0.54 -24.29 5.12
CA PRO A 440 0.50 -23.71 5.98
C PRO A 440 1.91 -23.84 5.40
N SER A 441 2.21 -24.95 4.70
CA SER A 441 3.52 -25.13 4.07
C SER A 441 3.79 -24.12 2.96
N ALA A 442 2.76 -23.77 2.20
CA ALA A 442 2.85 -22.72 1.18
C ALA A 442 2.96 -21.33 1.81
N GLY A 443 2.21 -21.09 2.89
CA GLY A 443 2.28 -19.84 3.65
C GLY A 443 3.67 -19.56 4.20
N VAL A 444 4.28 -20.55 4.86
CA VAL A 444 5.68 -20.43 5.32
C VAL A 444 6.62 -20.10 4.17
N GLY A 445 6.50 -20.82 3.04
CA GLY A 445 7.38 -20.60 1.90
C GLY A 445 7.24 -19.20 1.30
N ALA A 446 6.02 -18.69 1.20
CA ALA A 446 5.75 -17.35 0.71
C ALA A 446 6.32 -16.26 1.64
N LEU A 447 6.07 -16.39 2.95
CA LEU A 447 6.53 -15.41 3.94
C LEU A 447 8.05 -15.43 4.13
N LEU A 448 8.66 -16.62 4.16
CA LEU A 448 10.13 -16.76 4.20
C LEU A 448 10.79 -16.16 2.95
N ALA A 449 10.20 -16.37 1.78
CA ALA A 449 10.75 -15.77 0.56
C ALA A 449 10.67 -14.24 0.60
N LEU A 450 9.58 -13.66 1.09
CA LEU A 450 9.49 -12.20 1.28
C LEU A 450 10.56 -11.70 2.24
N GLU A 451 10.79 -12.39 3.37
CA GLU A 451 11.83 -12.06 4.34
C GLU A 451 13.24 -12.13 3.74
N ILE A 452 13.56 -13.20 3.01
CA ILE A 452 14.87 -13.39 2.37
C ILE A 452 15.17 -12.32 1.33
N PHE A 453 14.13 -11.86 0.61
CA PHE A 453 14.26 -10.82 -0.42
C PHE A 453 14.05 -9.40 0.12
N ASP A 454 13.93 -9.24 1.45
CA ASP A 454 13.68 -7.96 2.12
C ASP A 454 12.46 -7.22 1.55
N ALA A 455 11.44 -7.97 1.16
CA ALA A 455 10.22 -7.46 0.57
C ALA A 455 9.10 -7.40 1.62
N PRO A 456 8.48 -6.23 1.86
CA PRO A 456 7.41 -6.12 2.84
C PRO A 456 6.15 -6.86 2.37
N PHE A 457 5.35 -7.30 3.33
CA PHE A 457 4.05 -7.90 3.05
C PHE A 457 3.06 -6.81 2.58
N SER A 458 2.83 -6.76 1.29
CA SER A 458 1.96 -5.77 0.62
C SER A 458 0.63 -6.38 0.18
N LEU A 459 -0.29 -5.53 -0.30
CA LEU A 459 -1.52 -5.97 -0.96
C LEU A 459 -1.22 -6.92 -2.15
N ILE A 460 -0.14 -6.69 -2.86
CA ILE A 460 0.30 -7.54 -3.97
C ILE A 460 0.78 -8.91 -3.48
N ALA A 461 1.51 -8.96 -2.37
CA ALA A 461 1.90 -10.22 -1.73
C ALA A 461 0.67 -11.01 -1.25
N LEU A 462 -0.36 -10.34 -0.72
CA LEU A 462 -1.64 -10.96 -0.36
C LEU A 462 -2.30 -11.65 -1.57
N ILE A 463 -2.32 -11.00 -2.74
CA ILE A 463 -2.79 -11.60 -3.98
C ILE A 463 -2.01 -12.89 -4.29
N GLY A 464 -0.68 -12.86 -4.14
CA GLY A 464 0.17 -14.03 -4.32
C GLY A 464 -0.21 -15.20 -3.40
N ILE A 465 -0.49 -14.93 -2.13
CA ILE A 465 -0.96 -15.95 -1.18
C ILE A 465 -2.35 -16.49 -1.58
N MET A 466 -3.28 -15.62 -1.98
CA MET A 466 -4.59 -16.07 -2.45
C MET A 466 -4.49 -16.97 -3.69
N LEU A 467 -3.57 -16.67 -4.60
CA LEU A 467 -3.23 -17.50 -5.76
C LEU A 467 -2.64 -18.85 -5.32
N LEU A 468 -1.74 -18.86 -4.34
CA LEU A 468 -1.16 -20.07 -3.79
C LEU A 468 -2.20 -20.99 -3.17
N ILE A 469 -3.20 -20.46 -2.46
CA ILE A 469 -4.33 -21.24 -1.94
C ILE A 469 -5.01 -22.02 -3.07
N GLY A 470 -5.12 -21.45 -4.26
CA GLY A 470 -5.65 -22.10 -5.45
C GLY A 470 -4.73 -23.17 -6.04
N ILE A 471 -3.45 -22.87 -6.19
CA ILE A 471 -2.50 -23.69 -6.96
C ILE A 471 -1.99 -24.88 -6.14
N VAL A 472 -1.66 -24.68 -4.87
CA VAL A 472 -0.99 -25.69 -4.03
C VAL A 472 -1.89 -26.88 -3.72
N LYS A 473 -3.18 -26.66 -3.46
CA LYS A 473 -4.14 -27.76 -3.19
C LYS A 473 -4.26 -28.77 -4.32
N LYS A 474 -3.94 -28.38 -5.57
CA LYS A 474 -3.98 -29.27 -6.74
C LYS A 474 -3.13 -30.53 -6.52
N ASN A 475 -1.95 -30.40 -5.93
CA ASN A 475 -1.06 -31.52 -5.68
C ASN A 475 -1.64 -32.51 -4.66
N ALA A 476 -2.22 -31.98 -3.58
CA ALA A 476 -2.90 -32.81 -2.57
C ALA A 476 -4.17 -33.48 -3.14
N ILE A 477 -4.96 -32.74 -3.93
CA ILE A 477 -6.14 -33.30 -4.63
C ILE A 477 -5.73 -34.51 -5.47
N MET A 478 -4.69 -34.37 -6.32
CA MET A 478 -4.23 -35.47 -7.18
C MET A 478 -3.76 -36.70 -6.39
N MET A 479 -3.16 -36.52 -5.21
CA MET A 479 -2.71 -37.64 -4.37
C MET A 479 -3.88 -38.31 -3.65
N VAL A 480 -4.78 -37.52 -3.06
CA VAL A 480 -5.94 -38.03 -2.29
C VAL A 480 -6.94 -38.74 -3.22
N ASP A 481 -7.22 -38.15 -4.36
CA ASP A 481 -8.17 -38.70 -5.34
C ASP A 481 -7.71 -40.07 -5.85
N PHE A 482 -6.45 -40.19 -6.23
CA PHE A 482 -5.90 -41.46 -6.68
C PHE A 482 -5.79 -42.50 -5.57
N ALA A 483 -5.53 -42.09 -4.32
CA ALA A 483 -5.55 -42.98 -3.18
C ALA A 483 -6.97 -43.52 -2.89
N LEU A 484 -7.98 -42.67 -3.00
CA LEU A 484 -9.39 -43.08 -2.83
C LEU A 484 -9.83 -44.05 -3.95
N GLU A 485 -9.44 -43.77 -5.18
CA GLU A 485 -9.70 -44.66 -6.32
C GLU A 485 -9.05 -46.03 -6.11
N ALA A 486 -7.78 -46.06 -5.68
CA ALA A 486 -7.05 -47.30 -5.40
C ALA A 486 -7.67 -48.11 -4.23
N GLN A 487 -8.21 -47.43 -3.22
CA GLN A 487 -8.94 -48.10 -2.14
C GLN A 487 -10.28 -48.70 -2.60
N ARG A 488 -11.04 -47.96 -3.42
CA ARG A 488 -12.35 -48.37 -3.90
C ARG A 488 -12.30 -49.54 -4.92
N ASN A 489 -11.33 -49.48 -5.83
CA ASN A 489 -11.23 -50.41 -6.95
C ASN A 489 -10.21 -51.54 -6.74
N GLY A 490 -9.23 -51.33 -5.86
CA GLY A 490 -8.07 -52.23 -5.68
C GLY A 490 -8.03 -53.02 -4.38
N ASN A 491 -9.01 -52.82 -3.46
CA ASN A 491 -9.03 -53.43 -2.09
C ASN A 491 -7.72 -53.25 -1.32
N LEU A 492 -6.97 -52.18 -1.59
CA LEU A 492 -5.71 -51.88 -0.91
C LEU A 492 -5.96 -51.27 0.47
N THR A 493 -5.02 -51.51 1.38
CA THR A 493 -5.04 -50.80 2.65
C THR A 493 -4.81 -49.31 2.46
N PRO A 494 -5.32 -48.41 3.32
CA PRO A 494 -5.10 -46.96 3.19
C PRO A 494 -3.64 -46.56 3.05
N GLU A 495 -2.74 -47.28 3.74
CA GLU A 495 -1.30 -47.03 3.70
C GLU A 495 -0.66 -47.40 2.34
N GLU A 496 -1.05 -48.55 1.79
CA GLU A 496 -0.58 -49.00 0.46
C GLU A 496 -1.16 -48.12 -0.65
N ALA A 497 -2.44 -47.75 -0.55
CA ALA A 497 -3.12 -46.93 -1.52
C ALA A 497 -2.48 -45.53 -1.63
N ILE A 498 -2.23 -44.85 -0.52
CA ILE A 498 -1.60 -43.52 -0.53
C ILE A 498 -0.14 -43.60 -0.96
N PHE A 499 0.59 -44.65 -0.58
CA PHE A 499 1.97 -44.85 -1.01
C PHE A 499 2.07 -45.04 -2.52
N GLN A 500 1.22 -45.89 -3.12
CA GLN A 500 1.15 -46.07 -4.56
C GLN A 500 0.73 -44.80 -5.28
N ALA A 501 -0.28 -44.10 -4.77
CA ALA A 501 -0.74 -42.82 -5.29
C ALA A 501 0.41 -41.80 -5.38
N CYS A 502 1.19 -41.67 -4.33
CA CYS A 502 2.34 -40.76 -4.27
C CYS A 502 3.41 -41.10 -5.32
N LEU A 503 3.72 -42.37 -5.50
CA LEU A 503 4.72 -42.80 -6.49
C LEU A 503 4.25 -42.60 -7.94
N LEU A 504 3.01 -42.96 -8.23
CA LEU A 504 2.46 -42.84 -9.59
C LEU A 504 2.23 -41.38 -9.99
N ARG A 505 1.80 -40.54 -9.04
CA ARG A 505 1.54 -39.12 -9.28
C ARG A 505 2.78 -38.22 -9.12
N PHE A 506 3.92 -38.76 -8.69
CA PHE A 506 5.15 -37.97 -8.51
C PHE A 506 5.54 -37.19 -9.76
N ARG A 507 5.58 -37.84 -10.94
CA ARG A 507 5.93 -37.17 -12.20
C ARG A 507 4.95 -36.08 -12.61
N PRO A 508 3.62 -36.30 -12.66
CA PRO A 508 2.64 -35.25 -12.96
C PRO A 508 2.74 -34.05 -12.01
N ILE A 509 2.89 -34.30 -10.71
CA ILE A 509 3.02 -33.26 -9.69
C ILE A 509 4.28 -32.43 -9.95
N MET A 510 5.44 -33.06 -10.16
CA MET A 510 6.69 -32.36 -10.45
C MET A 510 6.59 -31.51 -11.73
N MET A 511 6.02 -32.07 -12.81
CA MET A 511 5.85 -31.34 -14.07
C MET A 511 4.98 -30.08 -13.90
N THR A 512 3.86 -30.18 -13.20
CA THR A 512 2.94 -29.07 -13.04
C THR A 512 3.47 -28.01 -12.09
N THR A 513 4.21 -28.40 -11.05
CA THR A 513 4.83 -27.42 -10.14
C THR A 513 6.00 -26.70 -10.79
N LEU A 514 6.85 -27.42 -11.53
CA LEU A 514 7.94 -26.79 -12.29
C LEU A 514 7.40 -25.84 -13.36
N ALA A 515 6.33 -26.23 -14.08
CA ALA A 515 5.70 -25.34 -15.06
C ALA A 515 5.18 -24.04 -14.40
N ALA A 516 4.51 -24.15 -13.25
CA ALA A 516 4.06 -22.98 -12.50
C ALA A 516 5.22 -22.12 -11.96
N LEU A 517 6.29 -22.76 -11.48
CA LEU A 517 7.48 -22.09 -10.97
C LEU A 517 8.19 -21.31 -12.08
N PHE A 518 8.45 -21.95 -13.23
CA PHE A 518 9.06 -21.26 -14.37
C PHE A 518 8.14 -20.19 -14.96
N GLY A 519 6.81 -20.36 -14.87
CA GLY A 519 5.85 -19.33 -15.26
C GLY A 519 5.88 -18.09 -14.35
N ALA A 520 6.16 -18.27 -13.06
CA ALA A 520 6.28 -17.17 -12.09
C ALA A 520 7.68 -16.54 -12.03
N LEU A 521 8.72 -17.23 -12.49
CA LEU A 521 10.10 -16.76 -12.42
C LEU A 521 10.34 -15.42 -13.12
N PRO A 522 9.76 -15.11 -14.30
CA PRO A 522 9.89 -13.78 -14.92
C PRO A 522 9.40 -12.64 -14.03
N LEU A 523 8.40 -12.88 -13.17
CA LEU A 523 7.90 -11.85 -12.23
C LEU A 523 8.93 -11.55 -11.14
N VAL A 524 9.68 -12.55 -10.67
CA VAL A 524 10.76 -12.39 -9.68
C VAL A 524 11.96 -11.68 -10.29
N LEU A 525 12.31 -12.04 -11.52
CA LEU A 525 13.48 -11.52 -12.23
C LEU A 525 13.17 -10.21 -12.97
N SER A 526 11.93 -9.73 -12.94
CA SER A 526 11.58 -8.49 -13.61
C SER A 526 12.40 -7.34 -13.05
N GLY A 527 13.06 -6.59 -13.94
CA GLY A 527 13.78 -5.37 -13.64
C GLY A 527 13.14 -4.17 -14.33
N GLY A 528 13.65 -2.96 -14.06
CA GLY A 528 13.18 -1.71 -14.65
C GLY A 528 12.09 -1.04 -13.80
N ASP A 529 11.58 0.09 -14.33
CA ASP A 529 10.64 0.95 -13.63
C ASP A 529 9.32 0.21 -13.30
N GLY A 530 8.83 0.36 -12.07
CA GLY A 530 7.60 -0.27 -11.58
C GLY A 530 7.71 -1.79 -11.35
N SER A 531 8.90 -2.39 -11.39
CA SER A 531 9.10 -3.82 -11.07
C SER A 531 8.76 -4.13 -9.62
N GLU A 532 8.87 -3.16 -8.73
CA GLU A 532 8.58 -3.27 -7.30
C GLU A 532 7.13 -3.70 -7.03
N LEU A 533 6.18 -3.35 -7.90
CA LEU A 533 4.78 -3.82 -7.79
C LEU A 533 4.63 -5.29 -8.17
N ARG A 534 5.43 -5.82 -9.08
CA ARG A 534 5.27 -7.19 -9.61
C ARG A 534 6.09 -8.21 -8.85
N GLN A 535 7.25 -7.83 -8.35
CA GLN A 535 8.17 -8.72 -7.66
C GLN A 535 7.57 -9.43 -6.44
N PRO A 536 6.85 -8.77 -5.50
CA PRO A 536 6.27 -9.44 -4.34
C PRO A 536 5.28 -10.57 -4.72
N LEU A 537 4.54 -10.40 -5.83
CA LEU A 537 3.68 -11.45 -6.38
C LEU A 537 4.50 -12.67 -6.82
N GLY A 538 5.56 -12.43 -7.60
CA GLY A 538 6.45 -13.49 -8.06
C GLY A 538 7.16 -14.20 -6.92
N ILE A 539 7.72 -13.44 -5.97
CA ILE A 539 8.44 -13.95 -4.79
C ILE A 539 7.53 -14.85 -3.94
N THR A 540 6.31 -14.41 -3.64
CA THR A 540 5.35 -15.20 -2.86
C THR A 540 4.98 -16.50 -3.57
N ILE A 541 4.70 -16.45 -4.87
CA ILE A 541 4.34 -17.64 -5.65
C ILE A 541 5.51 -18.63 -5.71
N VAL A 542 6.70 -18.18 -6.07
CA VAL A 542 7.88 -19.04 -6.20
C VAL A 542 8.27 -19.64 -4.84
N GLY A 543 8.38 -18.82 -3.80
CA GLY A 543 8.71 -19.29 -2.45
C GLY A 543 7.68 -20.26 -1.90
N GLY A 544 6.40 -19.94 -2.06
CA GLY A 544 5.31 -20.79 -1.63
C GLY A 544 5.25 -22.12 -2.38
N LEU A 545 5.46 -22.13 -3.69
CA LEU A 545 5.50 -23.36 -4.49
C LEU A 545 6.69 -24.26 -4.13
N VAL A 546 7.88 -23.69 -3.97
CA VAL A 546 9.09 -24.47 -3.61
C VAL A 546 8.91 -25.15 -2.26
N MET A 547 8.54 -24.39 -1.23
CA MET A 547 8.38 -24.94 0.11
C MET A 547 7.20 -25.92 0.19
N SER A 548 6.08 -25.56 -0.43
CA SER A 548 4.93 -26.45 -0.50
C SER A 548 5.24 -27.75 -1.23
N GLN A 549 5.98 -27.70 -2.34
CA GLN A 549 6.38 -28.92 -3.06
C GLN A 549 7.18 -29.86 -2.18
N LEU A 550 8.16 -29.32 -1.43
CA LEU A 550 9.00 -30.10 -0.55
C LEU A 550 8.19 -30.74 0.61
N LEU A 551 7.34 -29.94 1.24
CA LEU A 551 6.61 -30.41 2.41
C LEU A 551 5.38 -31.26 2.04
N THR A 552 4.59 -30.87 1.05
CA THR A 552 3.33 -31.53 0.67
C THR A 552 3.54 -32.99 0.25
N LEU A 553 4.64 -33.30 -0.44
CA LEU A 553 4.96 -34.68 -0.84
C LEU A 553 5.11 -35.62 0.35
N TYR A 554 5.44 -35.11 1.54
CA TYR A 554 5.61 -35.90 2.76
C TYR A 554 4.50 -35.71 3.77
N THR A 555 3.96 -34.49 3.90
CA THR A 555 2.95 -34.20 4.91
C THR A 555 1.57 -34.71 4.52
N THR A 556 1.17 -34.58 3.25
CA THR A 556 -0.16 -35.01 2.78
C THR A 556 -0.43 -36.50 3.04
N PRO A 557 0.47 -37.45 2.73
CA PRO A 557 0.25 -38.86 3.02
C PRO A 557 0.06 -39.15 4.51
N VAL A 558 0.83 -38.49 5.37
CA VAL A 558 0.73 -38.69 6.82
C VAL A 558 -0.57 -38.12 7.39
N VAL A 559 -0.95 -36.92 6.95
CA VAL A 559 -2.22 -36.29 7.37
C VAL A 559 -3.42 -37.08 6.87
N TYR A 560 -3.35 -37.63 5.65
CA TYR A 560 -4.38 -38.53 5.10
C TYR A 560 -4.60 -39.74 6.02
N LEU A 561 -3.53 -40.45 6.40
CA LEU A 561 -3.62 -41.59 7.28
C LEU A 561 -4.09 -41.24 8.70
N PHE A 562 -3.69 -40.05 9.19
CA PHE A 562 -4.16 -39.58 10.50
C PHE A 562 -5.68 -39.38 10.51
N PHE A 563 -6.21 -38.69 9.50
CA PHE A 563 -7.66 -38.47 9.42
C PHE A 563 -8.46 -39.72 9.09
N ASP A 564 -7.91 -40.65 8.30
CA ASP A 564 -8.55 -41.92 8.02
C ASP A 564 -8.66 -42.76 9.31
N ARG A 565 -7.60 -42.84 10.11
CA ARG A 565 -7.62 -43.48 11.44
C ARG A 565 -8.62 -42.82 12.39
N LEU A 566 -8.73 -41.52 12.36
CA LEU A 566 -9.67 -40.75 13.16
C LEU A 566 -11.12 -41.08 12.77
N ARG A 567 -11.41 -41.11 11.44
CA ARG A 567 -12.72 -41.49 10.89
C ARG A 567 -13.13 -42.89 11.37
N LEU A 568 -12.23 -43.86 11.31
CA LEU A 568 -12.49 -45.23 11.74
C LEU A 568 -12.77 -45.32 13.24
N ARG A 569 -12.16 -44.51 14.07
CA ARG A 569 -12.44 -44.43 15.50
C ARG A 569 -13.87 -43.91 15.78
N PHE A 570 -14.29 -42.86 15.08
CA PHE A 570 -15.64 -42.30 15.25
C PHE A 570 -16.73 -43.21 14.65
N SER A 571 -16.47 -43.89 13.54
CA SER A 571 -17.40 -44.84 12.93
C SER A 571 -17.65 -46.06 13.82
N ARG A 572 -16.64 -46.56 14.55
CA ARG A 572 -16.78 -47.67 15.51
C ARG A 572 -17.62 -47.32 16.75
N HIS A 573 -17.72 -46.04 17.12
CA HIS A 573 -18.53 -45.58 18.24
C HIS A 573 -20.03 -45.45 17.89
N SER A 574 -20.35 -45.33 16.60
CA SER A 574 -21.72 -45.21 16.06
C SER A 574 -22.41 -46.57 15.82
N SER A 575 -21.70 -47.68 15.93
CA SER A 575 -22.19 -49.02 15.67
C SER A 575 -22.32 -49.90 16.94
N GLN A 576 -22.56 -49.33 18.12
CA GLN A 576 -23.07 -50.12 19.25
C GLN A 576 -24.56 -50.37 19.03
N PRO A 577 -25.01 -51.64 18.96
CA PRO A 577 -26.43 -51.94 18.87
C PRO A 577 -27.12 -51.51 20.16
N VAL A 578 -28.21 -50.79 20.02
CA VAL A 578 -29.19 -50.62 21.08
C VAL A 578 -29.65 -52.02 21.43
N SER A 579 -29.20 -52.55 22.56
CA SER A 579 -29.75 -53.77 23.15
C SER A 579 -31.18 -53.46 23.56
N GLU A 580 -32.11 -54.22 22.99
CA GLU A 580 -33.50 -54.35 23.44
C GLU A 580 -33.65 -54.50 24.94
#